data_3018326d0cf4a9613589bc7627344987
#
_entry.id   3018326d0cf4a9613589bc7627344987
#
_cell.length_a   1.000
_cell.length_b   1.000
_cell.length_c   1.000
_cell.angle_alpha   90.00
_cell.angle_beta   90.00
_cell.angle_gamma   90.00
#
_symmetry.space_group_name_H-M   'P 1'
#
loop_
_entity.id
_entity.type
_entity.pdbx_description
1 polymer ?
#
loop_
_entity_poly.entity_id
_entity_poly.type
_entity_poly.pdbx_seq_one_letter_code
_entity_poly.pdbx_strand_id
1 'polypeptide(L)'
;MICVGCKGMPDGSQGQMEVRYCGAECQKEDWTSHKTLCSAARARKAIYRAGELAKAVSHIFTRTKYKMIIKEVKKLGNFWMIYPPSEYKGSKCALHPFPSALFPDKQDADAILEFQSCNAVLDHLHGFLKNLLTGQLHLFTLIETLRLANDITGLCVEINEVIHNTKNVRIRLVQAYNTGLIGNPSAVDATDYLHSVIRVSLKSGDKYILDLTGAQYGWQEVVTPYDIYQQSKIRLIKQVLPFGGTRQFCKERAENTGGMAKWNHRADTAFETALNDLLKSWQQGNMSLSTLLRLPDDEFEKQQAELLGMLESGMQIYRNYMIETGAMDLKGDIVIGGLDRRFKDLTGRAIN
;
A
#
# COMPACT_ATOMS: atom_id res chain seq x y z
N MET A 1 -15.85 -27.95 -20.59
CA MET A 1 -15.67 -26.50 -20.37
C MET A 1 -15.06 -26.24 -19.01
N ILE A 2 -14.41 -25.08 -18.82
CA ILE A 2 -13.83 -24.69 -17.53
C ILE A 2 -14.81 -23.74 -16.84
N CYS A 3 -14.97 -23.85 -15.51
CA CYS A 3 -15.73 -22.88 -14.74
C CYS A 3 -15.02 -21.51 -14.81
N VAL A 4 -15.65 -20.53 -15.44
CA VAL A 4 -15.09 -19.17 -15.59
C VAL A 4 -14.78 -18.54 -14.24
N GLY A 5 -15.57 -18.85 -13.21
CA GLY A 5 -15.36 -18.37 -11.84
C GLY A 5 -14.14 -18.95 -11.14
N CYS A 6 -13.61 -20.10 -11.60
CA CYS A 6 -12.47 -20.79 -10.98
C CYS A 6 -11.20 -20.77 -11.84
N LYS A 7 -11.31 -20.40 -13.12
CA LYS A 7 -10.18 -20.41 -14.05
C LYS A 7 -9.06 -19.50 -13.54
N GLY A 8 -7.87 -20.07 -13.35
CA GLY A 8 -6.68 -19.32 -12.93
C GLY A 8 -6.72 -18.76 -11.51
N MET A 9 -7.66 -19.23 -10.65
CA MET A 9 -7.76 -18.79 -9.28
C MET A 9 -6.72 -19.46 -8.39
N PRO A 10 -6.14 -18.75 -7.40
CA PRO A 10 -5.31 -19.38 -6.39
C PRO A 10 -6.08 -20.47 -5.62
N ASP A 11 -5.46 -21.63 -5.43
CA ASP A 11 -6.10 -22.77 -4.72
C ASP A 11 -5.92 -22.72 -3.19
N GLY A 12 -5.20 -21.70 -2.69
CA GLY A 12 -4.88 -21.56 -1.27
C GLY A 12 -3.52 -22.16 -0.88
N SER A 13 -2.93 -23.00 -1.74
CA SER A 13 -1.60 -23.62 -1.55
C SER A 13 -0.53 -23.05 -2.49
N GLN A 14 -0.78 -21.88 -3.11
CA GLN A 14 0.00 -21.26 -4.18
C GLN A 14 -0.10 -21.95 -5.55
N GLY A 15 -0.96 -22.96 -5.70
CA GLY A 15 -1.34 -23.52 -6.99
C GLY A 15 -2.49 -22.76 -7.65
N GLN A 16 -2.88 -23.21 -8.84
CA GLN A 16 -4.04 -22.67 -9.55
C GLN A 16 -5.18 -23.67 -9.55
N MET A 17 -6.37 -23.17 -9.25
CA MET A 17 -7.59 -23.95 -9.25
C MET A 17 -8.18 -23.98 -10.66
N GLU A 18 -8.52 -25.17 -11.12
CA GLU A 18 -9.20 -25.37 -12.39
C GLU A 18 -10.27 -26.45 -12.23
N VAL A 19 -11.54 -26.06 -12.36
CA VAL A 19 -12.66 -26.98 -12.34
C VAL A 19 -13.21 -27.13 -13.76
N ARG A 20 -13.17 -28.38 -14.28
CA ARG A 20 -13.58 -28.73 -15.65
C ARG A 20 -14.88 -29.48 -15.66
N TYR A 21 -15.73 -29.16 -16.63
CA TYR A 21 -17.01 -29.83 -16.89
C TYR A 21 -17.07 -30.30 -18.32
N CYS A 22 -17.79 -31.40 -18.56
CA CYS A 22 -18.08 -31.91 -19.92
C CYS A 22 -18.96 -30.94 -20.71
N GLY A 23 -19.88 -30.23 -20.04
CA GLY A 23 -20.79 -29.26 -20.66
C GLY A 23 -21.48 -28.38 -19.63
N ALA A 24 -22.37 -27.50 -20.10
CA ALA A 24 -23.14 -26.59 -19.27
C ALA A 24 -24.11 -27.33 -18.33
N GLU A 25 -24.68 -28.44 -18.76
CA GLU A 25 -25.57 -29.23 -17.92
C GLU A 25 -24.82 -29.83 -16.74
N CYS A 26 -23.65 -30.44 -16.96
CA CYS A 26 -22.81 -30.96 -15.88
C CYS A 26 -22.41 -29.85 -14.87
N GLN A 27 -22.14 -28.62 -15.35
CA GLN A 27 -21.84 -27.49 -14.47
C GLN A 27 -23.09 -27.09 -13.66
N LYS A 28 -24.27 -27.11 -14.25
CA LYS A 28 -25.53 -26.76 -13.60
C LYS A 28 -25.91 -27.80 -12.51
N GLU A 29 -25.74 -29.08 -12.81
CA GLU A 29 -25.95 -30.16 -11.87
C GLU A 29 -25.02 -30.08 -10.66
N ASP A 30 -23.74 -29.80 -10.88
CA ASP A 30 -22.75 -29.68 -9.81
C ASP A 30 -22.82 -28.31 -9.07
N TRP A 31 -23.59 -27.35 -9.55
CA TRP A 31 -23.56 -25.98 -9.02
C TRP A 31 -23.81 -25.89 -7.52
N THR A 32 -24.67 -26.70 -6.97
CA THR A 32 -25.01 -26.69 -5.54
C THR A 32 -23.79 -27.00 -4.68
N SER A 33 -22.98 -27.98 -5.07
CA SER A 33 -21.73 -28.36 -4.40
C SER A 33 -20.59 -27.41 -4.72
N HIS A 34 -20.51 -26.96 -5.97
CA HIS A 34 -19.43 -26.10 -6.46
C HIS A 34 -19.52 -24.63 -6.02
N LYS A 35 -20.71 -24.10 -5.78
CA LYS A 35 -20.95 -22.66 -5.50
C LYS A 35 -20.08 -22.10 -4.40
N THR A 36 -19.96 -22.79 -3.28
CA THR A 36 -19.14 -22.34 -2.12
C THR A 36 -17.67 -22.26 -2.49
N LEU A 37 -17.15 -23.29 -3.16
CA LEU A 37 -15.77 -23.36 -3.63
C LEU A 37 -15.46 -22.25 -4.65
N CYS A 38 -16.37 -22.03 -5.60
CA CYS A 38 -16.24 -20.97 -6.60
C CYS A 38 -16.26 -19.57 -5.95
N SER A 39 -17.12 -19.36 -4.95
CA SER A 39 -17.18 -18.11 -4.20
C SER A 39 -15.88 -17.84 -3.42
N ALA A 40 -15.34 -18.87 -2.75
CA ALA A 40 -14.05 -18.76 -2.06
C ALA A 40 -12.90 -18.46 -3.04
N ALA A 41 -12.87 -19.12 -4.20
CA ALA A 41 -11.87 -18.86 -5.23
C ALA A 41 -11.92 -17.42 -5.75
N ARG A 42 -13.11 -16.88 -6.00
CA ARG A 42 -13.30 -15.47 -6.40
C ARG A 42 -12.84 -14.49 -5.32
N ALA A 43 -13.11 -14.77 -4.05
CA ALA A 43 -12.65 -13.96 -2.93
C ALA A 43 -11.12 -13.97 -2.84
N ARG A 44 -10.47 -15.14 -3.05
CA ARG A 44 -9.01 -15.24 -3.13
C ARG A 44 -8.45 -14.40 -4.26
N LYS A 45 -8.99 -14.48 -5.47
CA LYS A 45 -8.56 -13.64 -6.59
C LYS A 45 -8.67 -12.16 -6.24
N ALA A 46 -9.78 -11.76 -5.66
CA ALA A 46 -10.00 -10.36 -5.29
C ALA A 46 -8.97 -9.88 -4.25
N ILE A 47 -8.54 -10.71 -3.28
CA ILE A 47 -7.52 -10.30 -2.31
C ILE A 47 -6.12 -10.18 -2.94
N TYR A 48 -5.77 -11.05 -3.90
CA TYR A 48 -4.52 -10.91 -4.64
C TYR A 48 -4.50 -9.62 -5.46
N ARG A 49 -5.58 -9.32 -6.19
CA ARG A 49 -5.74 -8.06 -6.93
C ARG A 49 -5.71 -6.84 -6.02
N ALA A 50 -6.36 -6.93 -4.85
CA ALA A 50 -6.34 -5.86 -3.85
C ALA A 50 -4.93 -5.59 -3.33
N GLY A 51 -4.14 -6.62 -3.06
CA GLY A 51 -2.75 -6.48 -2.64
C GLY A 51 -1.89 -5.81 -3.69
N GLU A 52 -1.95 -6.27 -4.95
CA GLU A 52 -1.19 -5.68 -6.06
C GLU A 52 -1.59 -4.22 -6.31
N LEU A 53 -2.89 -3.91 -6.29
CA LEU A 53 -3.37 -2.53 -6.41
C LEU A 53 -2.89 -1.67 -5.24
N ALA A 54 -2.96 -2.18 -4.01
CA ALA A 54 -2.51 -1.47 -2.82
C ALA A 54 -0.99 -1.19 -2.87
N LYS A 55 -0.19 -2.15 -3.32
CA LYS A 55 1.25 -1.96 -3.54
C LYS A 55 1.53 -0.89 -4.59
N ALA A 56 0.84 -0.93 -5.73
CA ALA A 56 1.01 0.06 -6.79
C ALA A 56 0.66 1.49 -6.30
N VAL A 57 -0.45 1.65 -5.58
CA VAL A 57 -0.84 2.93 -4.97
C VAL A 57 0.16 3.39 -3.91
N SER A 58 0.68 2.47 -3.10
CA SER A 58 1.74 2.73 -2.12
C SER A 58 3.01 3.25 -2.81
N HIS A 59 3.38 2.69 -3.94
CA HIS A 59 4.53 3.14 -4.73
C HIS A 59 4.32 4.53 -5.33
N ILE A 60 3.13 4.82 -5.86
CA ILE A 60 2.78 6.17 -6.35
C ILE A 60 2.92 7.18 -5.21
N PHE A 61 2.32 6.90 -4.05
CA PHE A 61 2.39 7.77 -2.87
C PHE A 61 3.83 8.01 -2.42
N THR A 62 4.61 6.93 -2.26
CA THR A 62 5.99 7.01 -1.77
C THR A 62 6.92 7.71 -2.76
N ARG A 63 6.77 7.50 -4.09
CA ARG A 63 7.54 8.23 -5.11
C ARG A 63 7.21 9.71 -5.11
N THR A 64 5.95 10.06 -4.96
CA THR A 64 5.49 11.45 -4.93
C THR A 64 6.07 12.20 -3.74
N LYS A 65 6.19 11.53 -2.59
CA LYS A 65 6.72 12.08 -1.35
C LYS A 65 7.91 11.26 -0.86
N TYR A 66 8.97 11.22 -1.66
CA TYR A 66 10.17 10.49 -1.27
C TYR A 66 10.98 11.26 -0.24
N LYS A 67 11.38 10.59 0.84
CA LYS A 67 11.97 11.25 2.05
C LYS A 67 13.49 11.23 2.08
N MET A 68 14.16 10.58 1.13
CA MET A 68 15.61 10.45 1.14
C MET A 68 16.22 11.07 -0.10
N ILE A 69 17.42 11.66 0.07
CA ILE A 69 18.31 11.95 -1.05
C ILE A 69 19.31 10.81 -1.13
N ILE A 70 19.37 10.13 -2.27
CA ILE A 70 20.30 9.05 -2.53
C ILE A 70 21.30 9.53 -3.58
N LYS A 71 22.58 9.47 -3.25
CA LYS A 71 23.68 9.71 -4.19
C LYS A 71 24.11 8.41 -4.87
N GLU A 72 24.22 7.33 -4.10
CA GLU A 72 24.78 6.07 -4.54
C GLU A 72 24.22 4.92 -3.70
N VAL A 73 24.10 3.73 -4.33
CA VAL A 73 23.88 2.47 -3.63
C VAL A 73 24.98 1.49 -4.01
N LYS A 74 25.70 0.96 -3.02
CA LYS A 74 26.69 -0.11 -3.21
C LYS A 74 26.12 -1.44 -2.80
N LYS A 75 26.17 -2.41 -3.73
CA LYS A 75 25.72 -3.78 -3.50
C LYS A 75 26.92 -4.68 -3.27
N LEU A 76 26.92 -5.40 -2.15
CA LEU A 76 27.92 -6.38 -1.76
C LEU A 76 27.19 -7.70 -1.49
N GLY A 77 26.90 -8.45 -2.54
CA GLY A 77 26.05 -9.65 -2.44
C GLY A 77 24.62 -9.26 -2.01
N ASN A 78 24.17 -9.80 -0.87
CA ASN A 78 22.88 -9.49 -0.28
C ASN A 78 22.86 -8.26 0.66
N PHE A 79 24.00 -7.60 0.82
CA PHE A 79 24.13 -6.40 1.65
C PHE A 79 24.24 -5.14 0.75
N TRP A 80 23.32 -4.20 0.93
CA TRP A 80 23.26 -2.97 0.13
C TRP A 80 23.40 -1.75 1.02
N MET A 81 24.39 -0.92 0.72
CA MET A 81 24.65 0.31 1.44
C MET A 81 24.12 1.51 0.66
N ILE A 82 23.23 2.28 1.27
CA ILE A 82 22.63 3.50 0.72
C ILE A 82 23.44 4.70 1.24
N TYR A 83 23.99 5.50 0.33
CA TYR A 83 24.79 6.68 0.66
C TYR A 83 24.02 7.97 0.30
N PRO A 84 23.82 8.88 1.26
CA PRO A 84 23.38 10.23 0.96
C PRO A 84 24.52 11.07 0.34
N PRO A 85 24.22 12.25 -0.26
CA PRO A 85 25.24 13.22 -0.63
C PRO A 85 26.09 13.65 0.57
N SER A 86 27.37 14.00 0.31
CA SER A 86 28.31 14.40 1.37
C SER A 86 27.85 15.64 2.16
N GLU A 87 27.15 16.56 1.48
CA GLU A 87 26.63 17.79 2.07
C GLU A 87 25.28 17.60 2.77
N TYR A 88 24.73 16.39 2.75
CA TYR A 88 23.41 16.11 3.30
C TYR A 88 23.42 16.17 4.83
N LYS A 89 22.92 17.27 5.38
CA LYS A 89 22.77 17.49 6.83
C LYS A 89 21.39 17.07 7.38
N GLY A 90 20.68 16.22 6.67
CA GLY A 90 19.28 15.90 6.90
C GLY A 90 18.34 16.82 6.11
N SER A 91 17.27 16.26 5.58
CA SER A 91 16.31 17.07 4.81
C SER A 91 15.36 17.81 5.73
N LYS A 92 15.28 19.12 5.56
CA LYS A 92 14.22 19.92 6.17
C LYS A 92 12.87 19.73 5.45
N CYS A 93 12.91 19.23 4.21
CA CYS A 93 11.73 19.03 3.37
C CYS A 93 11.77 17.64 2.71
N ALA A 94 10.77 16.84 2.91
CA ALA A 94 10.72 15.46 2.45
C ALA A 94 9.99 15.30 1.10
N LEU A 95 10.25 16.21 0.13
CA LEU A 95 9.67 16.13 -1.21
C LEU A 95 10.76 16.00 -2.28
N HIS A 96 11.62 15.01 -2.10
CA HIS A 96 12.60 14.69 -3.13
C HIS A 96 11.96 13.82 -4.22
N PRO A 97 12.34 13.98 -5.49
CA PRO A 97 11.98 13.00 -6.49
C PRO A 97 12.70 11.68 -6.19
N PHE A 98 12.00 10.57 -6.37
CA PHE A 98 12.64 9.26 -6.31
C PHE A 98 13.68 9.16 -7.44
N PRO A 99 14.94 8.80 -7.15
CA PRO A 99 16.00 8.81 -8.16
C PRO A 99 15.96 7.57 -9.06
N SER A 100 14.90 7.42 -9.85
CA SER A 100 14.65 6.23 -10.69
C SER A 100 15.80 5.90 -11.64
N ALA A 101 16.55 6.89 -12.09
CA ALA A 101 17.71 6.71 -12.96
C ALA A 101 18.86 5.90 -12.31
N LEU A 102 18.93 5.84 -10.97
CA LEU A 102 19.90 5.03 -10.26
C LEU A 102 19.52 3.54 -10.21
N PHE A 103 18.26 3.21 -10.54
CA PHE A 103 17.69 1.88 -10.36
C PHE A 103 16.99 1.41 -11.64
N PRO A 104 17.75 0.97 -12.67
CA PRO A 104 17.15 0.44 -13.90
C PRO A 104 16.40 -0.88 -13.67
N ASP A 105 16.81 -1.66 -12.67
CA ASP A 105 16.10 -2.87 -12.27
C ASP A 105 14.93 -2.55 -11.34
N LYS A 106 13.75 -3.09 -11.68
CA LYS A 106 12.52 -2.84 -10.92
C LYS A 106 12.61 -3.37 -9.47
N GLN A 107 13.22 -4.53 -9.25
CA GLN A 107 13.30 -5.12 -7.91
C GLN A 107 14.19 -4.27 -7.01
N ASP A 108 15.26 -3.71 -7.56
CA ASP A 108 16.14 -2.79 -6.87
C ASP A 108 15.41 -1.49 -6.51
N ALA A 109 14.68 -0.93 -7.48
CA ALA A 109 13.90 0.27 -7.28
C ALA A 109 12.83 0.06 -6.19
N ASP A 110 12.10 -1.06 -6.23
CA ASP A 110 11.08 -1.41 -5.25
C ASP A 110 11.70 -1.58 -3.85
N ALA A 111 12.83 -2.26 -3.73
CA ALA A 111 13.50 -2.47 -2.45
C ALA A 111 13.91 -1.14 -1.79
N ILE A 112 14.46 -0.21 -2.56
CA ILE A 112 14.87 1.11 -2.06
C ILE A 112 13.66 2.00 -1.77
N LEU A 113 12.62 1.93 -2.60
CA LEU A 113 11.39 2.70 -2.41
C LEU A 113 10.68 2.30 -1.12
N GLU A 114 10.68 1.01 -0.80
CA GLU A 114 10.02 0.44 0.38
C GLU A 114 10.88 0.50 1.66
N PHE A 115 12.13 0.94 1.57
CA PHE A 115 13.03 1.01 2.71
C PHE A 115 12.42 1.80 3.87
N GLN A 116 12.25 1.16 5.03
CA GLN A 116 11.69 1.74 6.26
C GLN A 116 10.31 2.43 6.09
N SER A 117 9.48 1.94 5.17
CA SER A 117 8.19 2.56 4.87
C SER A 117 6.98 1.80 5.43
N CYS A 118 7.15 0.65 6.09
CA CYS A 118 6.03 -0.21 6.51
C CYS A 118 4.98 0.52 7.38
N ASN A 119 5.40 1.26 8.40
CA ASN A 119 4.48 2.03 9.23
C ASN A 119 3.88 3.22 8.47
N ALA A 120 4.68 3.87 7.63
CA ALA A 120 4.23 5.00 6.83
C ALA A 120 3.12 4.58 5.86
N VAL A 121 3.26 3.43 5.20
CA VAL A 121 2.25 2.89 4.28
C VAL A 121 0.95 2.58 5.01
N LEU A 122 0.99 1.94 6.19
CA LEU A 122 -0.21 1.64 6.99
C LEU A 122 -0.90 2.91 7.51
N ASP A 123 -0.13 3.94 7.85
CA ASP A 123 -0.67 5.23 8.29
C ASP A 123 -1.33 5.98 7.12
N HIS A 124 -0.59 6.20 6.04
CA HIS A 124 -1.01 7.14 4.97
C HIS A 124 -1.97 6.54 3.95
N LEU A 125 -2.01 5.22 3.81
CA LEU A 125 -2.96 4.53 2.94
C LEU A 125 -4.15 3.95 3.71
N HIS A 126 -4.31 4.28 5.00
CA HIS A 126 -5.38 3.71 5.81
C HIS A 126 -6.77 3.90 5.18
N GLY A 127 -7.10 5.10 4.73
CA GLY A 127 -8.38 5.40 4.09
C GLY A 127 -8.60 4.61 2.81
N PHE A 128 -7.59 4.55 1.95
CA PHE A 128 -7.61 3.75 0.73
C PHE A 128 -7.76 2.25 1.01
N LEU A 129 -6.94 1.71 1.90
CA LEU A 129 -6.96 0.29 2.29
C LEU A 129 -8.30 -0.11 2.93
N LYS A 130 -8.87 0.77 3.76
CA LYS A 130 -10.19 0.56 4.32
C LYS A 130 -11.25 0.44 3.23
N ASN A 131 -11.30 1.37 2.30
CA ASN A 131 -12.22 1.33 1.16
C ASN A 131 -12.03 0.06 0.32
N LEU A 132 -10.79 -0.27 -0.01
CA LEU A 132 -10.43 -1.43 -0.83
C LEU A 132 -10.85 -2.77 -0.20
N LEU A 133 -10.61 -2.94 1.11
CA LEU A 133 -10.78 -4.21 1.80
C LEU A 133 -12.19 -4.39 2.40
N THR A 134 -12.86 -3.29 2.79
CA THR A 134 -14.19 -3.34 3.40
C THR A 134 -15.31 -2.91 2.45
N GLY A 135 -14.98 -2.29 1.33
CA GLY A 135 -15.97 -1.71 0.39
C GLY A 135 -16.69 -0.47 0.94
N GLN A 136 -16.26 0.05 2.10
CA GLN A 136 -16.89 1.22 2.73
C GLN A 136 -16.18 2.51 2.31
N LEU A 137 -16.87 3.36 1.56
CA LEU A 137 -16.48 4.75 1.38
C LEU A 137 -16.59 5.48 2.74
N HIS A 138 -15.54 6.24 3.12
CA HIS A 138 -15.63 7.20 4.21
C HIS A 138 -16.55 8.36 3.82
N LEU A 139 -17.86 8.17 3.97
CA LEU A 139 -18.79 9.29 4.11
C LEU A 139 -18.89 9.59 5.61
N PHE A 140 -18.36 10.74 5.98
CA PHE A 140 -18.57 11.35 7.29
C PHE A 140 -20.04 11.75 7.46
N THR A 141 -20.93 10.80 7.72
CA THR A 141 -22.25 11.09 8.26
C THR A 141 -22.66 10.00 9.23
N LEU A 142 -22.75 10.39 10.47
CA LEU A 142 -23.06 9.56 11.64
C LEU A 142 -24.45 8.87 11.59
N ILE A 143 -25.22 9.05 10.53
CA ILE A 143 -26.65 8.63 10.48
C ILE A 143 -26.89 7.36 9.64
N GLU A 144 -25.96 6.99 8.76
CA GLU A 144 -26.14 5.79 7.91
C GLU A 144 -25.57 4.49 8.49
N THR A 145 -24.88 4.53 9.61
CA THR A 145 -24.24 3.37 10.23
C THR A 145 -25.22 2.33 10.76
N LEU A 146 -26.49 2.65 10.91
CA LEU A 146 -27.50 1.76 11.48
C LEU A 146 -28.40 1.05 10.44
N ARG A 147 -28.37 1.42 9.16
CA ARG A 147 -29.22 0.79 8.13
C ARG A 147 -28.52 -0.17 7.19
N LEU A 148 -27.18 -0.16 7.10
CA LEU A 148 -26.41 -1.00 6.16
C LEU A 148 -25.67 -2.17 6.83
N ALA A 149 -26.00 -2.52 8.08
CA ALA A 149 -25.37 -3.62 8.82
C ALA A 149 -25.61 -5.02 8.20
N ASN A 150 -26.52 -5.16 7.23
CA ASN A 150 -26.87 -6.46 6.64
C ASN A 150 -26.28 -6.73 5.25
N ASP A 151 -25.61 -5.74 4.62
CA ASP A 151 -24.98 -5.93 3.32
C ASP A 151 -23.48 -5.64 3.42
N ILE A 152 -22.75 -6.52 4.17
CA ILE A 152 -21.29 -6.49 4.21
C ILE A 152 -20.79 -6.96 2.84
N THR A 153 -20.73 -6.04 1.88
CA THR A 153 -20.16 -6.26 0.55
C THR A 153 -18.62 -6.32 0.59
N GLY A 154 -18.04 -6.20 1.78
CA GLY A 154 -16.60 -6.22 2.00
C GLY A 154 -15.95 -7.55 1.61
N LEU A 155 -14.70 -7.46 1.18
CA LEU A 155 -13.85 -8.60 0.83
C LEU A 155 -13.47 -9.38 2.10
N CYS A 156 -13.19 -8.67 3.19
CA CYS A 156 -12.67 -9.21 4.44
C CYS A 156 -13.69 -9.09 5.59
N VAL A 157 -13.71 -10.10 6.46
CA VAL A 157 -14.51 -10.09 7.70
C VAL A 157 -13.72 -9.59 8.90
N GLU A 158 -12.39 -9.65 8.82
CA GLU A 158 -11.47 -9.17 9.84
C GLU A 158 -10.21 -8.63 9.20
N ILE A 159 -9.71 -7.52 9.71
CA ILE A 159 -8.45 -6.88 9.28
C ILE A 159 -7.67 -6.52 10.55
N ASN A 160 -6.41 -6.97 10.62
CA ASN A 160 -5.48 -6.65 11.70
C ASN A 160 -4.14 -6.20 11.14
N GLU A 161 -3.40 -5.45 11.93
CA GLU A 161 -2.01 -5.12 11.67
C GLU A 161 -1.12 -6.02 12.51
N VAL A 162 -0.15 -6.69 11.90
CA VAL A 162 0.78 -7.60 12.56
C VAL A 162 2.17 -6.97 12.54
N ILE A 163 2.73 -6.76 13.73
CA ILE A 163 4.06 -6.19 13.95
C ILE A 163 4.98 -7.31 14.40
N HIS A 164 6.06 -7.55 13.66
CA HIS A 164 6.91 -8.70 13.91
C HIS A 164 8.39 -8.46 13.61
N ASN A 165 9.24 -9.31 14.17
CA ASN A 165 10.62 -9.45 13.74
C ASN A 165 10.69 -10.35 12.50
N THR A 166 11.51 -9.95 11.53
CA THR A 166 11.70 -10.68 10.28
C THR A 166 12.66 -11.88 10.43
N LYS A 167 12.53 -12.87 9.55
CA LYS A 167 13.52 -13.92 9.31
C LYS A 167 13.64 -14.21 7.82
N ASN A 168 14.66 -14.95 7.40
CA ASN A 168 14.91 -15.31 6.00
C ASN A 168 14.95 -14.10 5.06
N VAL A 169 15.55 -13.01 5.53
CA VAL A 169 15.79 -11.80 4.76
C VAL A 169 16.77 -12.12 3.64
N ARG A 170 16.39 -11.82 2.40
CA ARG A 170 17.19 -12.08 1.20
C ARG A 170 18.16 -10.96 0.88
N ILE A 171 17.79 -9.71 1.22
CA ILE A 171 18.65 -8.52 1.12
C ILE A 171 18.61 -7.73 2.43
N ARG A 172 19.73 -7.08 2.76
CA ARG A 172 19.85 -6.16 3.89
C ARG A 172 20.14 -4.77 3.37
N LEU A 173 19.22 -3.85 3.59
CA LEU A 173 19.37 -2.45 3.24
C LEU A 173 19.86 -1.67 4.44
N VAL A 174 20.99 -0.98 4.29
CA VAL A 174 21.61 -0.16 5.33
C VAL A 174 21.84 1.23 4.81
N GLN A 175 21.31 2.24 5.50
CA GLN A 175 21.56 3.63 5.21
C GLN A 175 22.75 4.14 6.06
N ALA A 176 23.79 4.61 5.40
CA ALA A 176 24.88 5.31 6.06
C ALA A 176 24.47 6.75 6.40
N TYR A 177 24.70 7.18 7.62
CA TYR A 177 24.54 8.58 8.01
C TYR A 177 25.91 9.23 8.14
N ASN A 178 26.07 10.40 7.50
CA ASN A 178 27.28 11.22 7.66
C ASN A 178 27.11 12.05 8.96
N THR A 179 27.52 11.49 10.09
CA THR A 179 27.35 12.14 11.40
C THR A 179 28.35 13.29 11.63
N GLY A 180 29.29 13.52 10.72
CA GLY A 180 30.38 14.49 10.92
C GLY A 180 31.34 14.14 12.08
N LEU A 181 31.08 13.06 12.81
CA LEU A 181 31.96 12.55 13.84
C LEU A 181 32.92 11.53 13.21
N ILE A 182 34.20 11.88 13.21
CA ILE A 182 35.30 11.00 12.78
C ILE A 182 35.28 9.77 13.68
N GLY A 183 34.89 8.60 13.14
CA GLY A 183 35.12 7.33 13.84
C GLY A 183 33.98 6.31 13.83
N ASN A 184 32.73 6.70 13.60
CA ASN A 184 31.65 5.72 13.54
C ASN A 184 30.48 6.24 12.68
N PRO A 185 30.34 5.81 11.42
CA PRO A 185 29.13 6.12 10.66
C PRO A 185 27.97 5.43 11.37
N SER A 186 27.02 6.18 11.93
CA SER A 186 25.78 5.57 12.38
C SER A 186 25.08 5.02 11.13
N ALA A 187 24.81 3.75 11.15
CA ALA A 187 24.09 3.07 10.08
C ALA A 187 22.72 2.61 10.58
N VAL A 188 21.71 2.69 9.75
CA VAL A 188 20.38 2.17 10.03
C VAL A 188 20.17 0.96 9.13
N ASP A 189 20.04 -0.20 9.74
CA ASP A 189 19.72 -1.47 9.05
C ASP A 189 18.21 -1.71 9.12
N ALA A 190 17.58 -1.99 7.98
CA ALA A 190 16.15 -2.29 7.92
C ALA A 190 15.77 -3.50 8.80
N THR A 191 16.68 -4.44 8.99
CA THR A 191 16.43 -5.66 9.79
C THR A 191 16.45 -5.44 11.30
N ASP A 192 16.95 -4.29 11.76
CA ASP A 192 16.95 -3.93 13.19
C ASP A 192 15.58 -3.43 13.66
N TYR A 193 14.68 -3.14 12.71
CA TYR A 193 13.35 -2.62 12.99
C TYR A 193 12.28 -3.70 12.86
N LEU A 194 11.17 -3.46 13.55
CA LEU A 194 9.96 -4.28 13.39
C LEU A 194 9.33 -4.03 12.03
N HIS A 195 8.85 -5.10 11.41
CA HIS A 195 8.09 -5.04 10.19
C HIS A 195 6.58 -5.08 10.48
N SER A 196 5.82 -4.27 9.77
CA SER A 196 4.37 -4.15 9.92
C SER A 196 3.67 -4.54 8.63
N VAL A 197 2.72 -5.46 8.74
CA VAL A 197 1.94 -6.01 7.62
C VAL A 197 0.46 -6.08 7.97
N ILE A 198 -0.40 -6.24 6.97
CA ILE A 198 -1.84 -6.41 7.16
C ILE A 198 -2.19 -7.90 7.11
N ARG A 199 -2.88 -8.39 8.14
CA ARG A 199 -3.52 -9.70 8.12
C ARG A 199 -5.01 -9.53 7.84
N VAL A 200 -5.52 -10.26 6.85
CA VAL A 200 -6.94 -10.27 6.50
C VAL A 200 -7.50 -11.67 6.65
N SER A 201 -8.77 -11.75 7.10
CA SER A 201 -9.55 -12.99 7.12
C SER A 201 -10.71 -12.85 6.14
N LEU A 202 -10.87 -13.82 5.24
CA LEU A 202 -11.98 -13.89 4.30
C LEU A 202 -13.19 -14.59 4.92
N LYS A 203 -14.37 -14.43 4.32
CA LYS A 203 -15.60 -15.16 4.74
C LYS A 203 -15.47 -16.69 4.64
N SER A 204 -14.57 -17.19 3.78
CA SER A 204 -14.24 -18.62 3.67
C SER A 204 -13.45 -19.17 4.86
N GLY A 205 -12.95 -18.31 5.75
CA GLY A 205 -12.02 -18.66 6.83
C GLY A 205 -10.54 -18.58 6.42
N ASP A 206 -10.24 -18.44 5.14
CA ASP A 206 -8.87 -18.26 4.66
C ASP A 206 -8.26 -16.96 5.22
N LYS A 207 -6.98 -17.01 5.61
CA LYS A 207 -6.23 -15.86 6.12
C LYS A 207 -5.05 -15.56 5.23
N TYR A 208 -4.81 -14.29 4.96
CA TYR A 208 -3.70 -13.81 4.13
C TYR A 208 -2.95 -12.67 4.82
N ILE A 209 -1.69 -12.54 4.47
CA ILE A 209 -0.90 -11.34 4.74
C ILE A 209 -0.80 -10.52 3.44
N LEU A 210 -1.04 -9.22 3.56
CA LEU A 210 -0.68 -8.22 2.56
C LEU A 210 0.59 -7.52 3.06
N ASP A 211 1.70 -7.77 2.38
CA ASP A 211 3.00 -7.18 2.67
C ASP A 211 3.34 -6.16 1.56
N LEU A 212 3.00 -4.90 1.80
CA LEU A 212 3.16 -3.82 0.83
C LEU A 212 4.59 -3.29 0.75
N THR A 213 5.47 -3.75 1.65
CA THR A 213 6.84 -3.25 1.79
C THR A 213 7.88 -4.36 1.97
N GLY A 214 7.54 -5.56 1.53
CA GLY A 214 8.40 -6.75 1.63
C GLY A 214 9.64 -6.70 0.74
N ALA A 215 9.62 -5.88 -0.34
CA ALA A 215 10.75 -5.78 -1.25
C ALA A 215 12.02 -5.24 -0.56
N GLN A 216 11.89 -4.45 0.51
CA GLN A 216 13.03 -4.02 1.33
C GLN A 216 13.81 -5.20 1.97
N TYR A 217 13.20 -6.38 2.04
CA TYR A 217 13.83 -7.61 2.52
C TYR A 217 14.08 -8.63 1.37
N GLY A 218 13.82 -8.21 0.13
CA GLY A 218 13.92 -9.07 -1.06
C GLY A 218 12.74 -10.01 -1.25
N TRP A 219 11.59 -9.74 -0.59
CA TRP A 219 10.35 -10.50 -0.78
C TRP A 219 9.46 -9.78 -1.78
N GLN A 220 9.14 -10.46 -2.88
CA GLN A 220 8.36 -9.87 -3.97
C GLN A 220 6.86 -10.13 -3.85
N GLU A 221 6.48 -11.19 -3.13
CA GLU A 221 5.10 -11.61 -2.96
C GLU A 221 4.34 -10.63 -2.05
N VAL A 222 3.37 -9.94 -2.63
CA VAL A 222 2.54 -8.96 -1.91
C VAL A 222 1.48 -9.64 -1.06
N VAL A 223 0.88 -10.70 -1.58
CA VAL A 223 -0.16 -11.47 -0.89
C VAL A 223 0.35 -12.89 -0.68
N THR A 224 0.33 -13.33 0.57
CA THR A 224 0.78 -14.68 0.94
C THR A 224 -0.21 -15.29 1.93
N PRO A 225 -0.59 -16.58 1.81
CA PRO A 225 -1.36 -17.27 2.85
C PRO A 225 -0.68 -17.12 4.21
N TYR A 226 -1.48 -16.85 5.26
CA TYR A 226 -0.95 -16.49 6.58
C TYR A 226 0.02 -17.53 7.14
N ASP A 227 -0.31 -18.81 7.05
CA ASP A 227 0.53 -19.87 7.61
C ASP A 227 1.88 -19.97 6.91
N ILE A 228 1.89 -19.81 5.56
CA ILE A 228 3.11 -19.77 4.77
C ILE A 228 3.96 -18.55 5.14
N TYR A 229 3.36 -17.38 5.25
CA TYR A 229 4.06 -16.16 5.63
C TYR A 229 4.63 -16.26 7.03
N GLN A 230 3.86 -16.74 8.00
CA GLN A 230 4.29 -16.94 9.38
C GLN A 230 5.47 -17.90 9.45
N GLN A 231 5.37 -19.02 8.77
CA GLN A 231 6.43 -20.03 8.75
C GLN A 231 7.70 -19.55 8.06
N SER A 232 7.59 -18.75 7.01
CA SER A 232 8.74 -18.37 6.18
C SER A 232 9.36 -17.02 6.55
N LYS A 233 8.58 -16.03 6.99
CA LYS A 233 9.01 -14.64 7.11
C LYS A 233 8.94 -14.07 8.54
N ILE A 234 8.12 -14.63 9.44
CA ILE A 234 7.98 -14.16 10.82
C ILE A 234 8.90 -14.95 11.76
N ARG A 235 9.80 -14.25 12.45
CA ARG A 235 10.59 -14.84 13.56
C ARG A 235 9.81 -14.81 14.88
N LEU A 236 9.21 -13.66 15.20
CA LEU A 236 8.45 -13.44 16.42
C LEU A 236 7.42 -12.34 16.19
N ILE A 237 6.16 -12.62 16.47
CA ILE A 237 5.12 -11.58 16.52
C ILE A 237 5.30 -10.78 17.80
N LYS A 238 5.44 -9.47 17.68
CA LYS A 238 5.55 -8.54 18.80
C LYS A 238 4.21 -7.99 19.23
N GLN A 239 3.35 -7.70 18.24
CA GLN A 239 2.05 -7.10 18.50
C GLN A 239 1.07 -7.42 17.37
N VAL A 240 -0.19 -7.53 17.71
CA VAL A 240 -1.31 -7.55 16.78
C VAL A 240 -2.23 -6.40 17.16
N LEU A 241 -2.44 -5.47 16.24
CA LEU A 241 -3.28 -4.30 16.43
C LEU A 241 -4.57 -4.44 15.60
N PRO A 242 -5.67 -3.84 16.02
CA PRO A 242 -6.80 -3.62 15.14
C PRO A 242 -6.34 -2.72 13.97
N PHE A 243 -7.00 -2.84 12.84
CA PHE A 243 -6.70 -2.03 11.66
C PHE A 243 -6.85 -0.53 11.97
N GLY A 244 -5.80 0.25 11.70
CA GLY A 244 -5.66 1.65 12.07
C GLY A 244 -4.88 1.89 13.36
N GLY A 245 -4.41 0.83 14.04
CA GLY A 245 -3.59 0.96 15.24
C GLY A 245 -2.25 1.64 14.99
N THR A 246 -1.58 1.32 13.88
CA THR A 246 -0.34 2.00 13.46
C THR A 246 -0.59 3.48 13.18
N ARG A 247 -1.70 3.83 12.49
CA ARG A 247 -2.09 5.23 12.26
C ARG A 247 -2.27 6.01 13.56
N GLN A 248 -2.98 5.42 14.51
CA GLN A 248 -3.17 6.05 15.83
C GLN A 248 -1.83 6.29 16.53
N PHE A 249 -0.95 5.30 16.52
CA PHE A 249 0.41 5.43 17.09
C PHE A 249 1.22 6.52 16.39
N CYS A 250 1.21 6.60 15.07
CA CYS A 250 1.94 7.63 14.30
C CYS A 250 1.40 9.04 14.62
N LYS A 251 0.08 9.19 14.72
CA LYS A 251 -0.57 10.44 15.12
C LYS A 251 -0.15 10.88 16.52
N GLU A 252 -0.28 10.02 17.51
CA GLU A 252 0.12 10.31 18.92
C GLU A 252 1.61 10.66 19.02
N ARG A 253 2.47 9.91 18.31
CA ARG A 253 3.89 10.22 18.24
C ARG A 253 4.14 11.60 17.67
N ALA A 254 3.46 11.98 16.58
CA ALA A 254 3.62 13.28 15.95
C ALA A 254 3.18 14.42 16.88
N GLU A 255 2.07 14.24 17.59
CA GLU A 255 1.56 15.21 18.57
C GLU A 255 2.51 15.38 19.76
N ASN A 256 3.05 14.28 20.30
CA ASN A 256 3.90 14.28 21.49
C ASN A 256 5.35 14.70 21.22
N THR A 257 5.89 14.42 20.03
CA THR A 257 7.30 14.71 19.70
C THR A 257 7.48 16.12 19.12
N GLY A 258 6.46 16.66 18.44
CA GLY A 258 6.53 17.97 17.79
C GLY A 258 7.53 18.00 16.62
N GLY A 259 7.95 19.20 16.24
CA GLY A 259 8.99 19.44 15.23
C GLY A 259 8.79 18.67 13.92
N MET A 260 9.83 17.99 13.45
CA MET A 260 9.85 17.27 12.16
C MET A 260 8.83 16.12 12.10
N ALA A 261 8.58 15.42 13.22
CA ALA A 261 7.61 14.33 13.25
C ALA A 261 6.18 14.86 13.01
N LYS A 262 5.82 15.96 13.65
CA LYS A 262 4.53 16.64 13.47
C LYS A 262 4.38 17.17 12.05
N TRP A 263 5.45 17.77 11.51
CA TRP A 263 5.45 18.27 10.14
C TRP A 263 5.28 17.14 9.12
N ASN A 264 6.03 16.05 9.24
CA ASN A 264 5.89 14.90 8.34
C ASN A 264 4.49 14.31 8.38
N HIS A 265 3.91 14.13 9.57
CA HIS A 265 2.57 13.60 9.71
C HIS A 265 1.51 14.52 9.06
N ARG A 266 1.63 15.84 9.22
CA ARG A 266 0.74 16.80 8.53
C ARG A 266 0.88 16.74 7.01
N ALA A 267 2.10 16.69 6.51
CA ALA A 267 2.35 16.55 5.09
C ALA A 267 1.77 15.24 4.54
N ASP A 268 1.98 14.14 5.24
CA ASP A 268 1.44 12.84 4.89
C ASP A 268 -0.09 12.86 4.85
N THR A 269 -0.73 13.48 5.84
CA THR A 269 -2.21 13.65 5.88
C THR A 269 -2.72 14.47 4.70
N ALA A 270 -2.01 15.52 4.29
CA ALA A 270 -2.39 16.33 3.13
C ALA A 270 -2.31 15.51 1.82
N PHE A 271 -1.25 14.75 1.63
CA PHE A 271 -1.12 13.85 0.46
C PHE A 271 -2.13 12.70 0.48
N GLU A 272 -2.44 12.14 1.64
CA GLU A 272 -3.52 11.15 1.80
C GLU A 272 -4.88 11.73 1.40
N THR A 273 -5.16 12.96 1.82
CA THR A 273 -6.40 13.65 1.45
C THR A 273 -6.51 13.82 -0.06
N ALA A 274 -5.44 14.28 -0.72
CA ALA A 274 -5.39 14.41 -2.17
C ALA A 274 -5.62 13.06 -2.88
N LEU A 275 -4.96 11.99 -2.41
CA LEU A 275 -5.16 10.64 -2.95
C LEU A 275 -6.61 10.18 -2.83
N ASN A 276 -7.23 10.38 -1.66
CA ASN A 276 -8.61 9.96 -1.42
C ASN A 276 -9.61 10.77 -2.26
N ASP A 277 -9.36 12.05 -2.51
CA ASP A 277 -10.21 12.88 -3.38
C ASP A 277 -10.10 12.46 -4.85
N LEU A 278 -8.90 12.13 -5.34
CA LEU A 278 -8.69 11.54 -6.66
C LEU A 278 -9.43 10.21 -6.81
N LEU A 279 -9.30 9.31 -5.84
CA LEU A 279 -10.02 8.03 -5.82
C LEU A 279 -11.53 8.22 -5.84
N LYS A 280 -12.04 9.16 -5.05
CA LYS A 280 -13.47 9.48 -5.01
C LYS A 280 -13.95 9.99 -6.37
N SER A 281 -13.20 10.87 -7.01
CA SER A 281 -13.50 11.37 -8.35
C SER A 281 -13.56 10.25 -9.38
N TRP A 282 -12.55 9.35 -9.37
CA TRP A 282 -12.54 8.20 -10.27
C TRP A 282 -13.75 7.27 -10.04
N GLN A 283 -14.08 6.97 -8.79
CA GLN A 283 -15.21 6.10 -8.47
C GLN A 283 -16.57 6.72 -8.89
N GLN A 284 -16.71 8.05 -8.82
CA GLN A 284 -17.93 8.73 -9.29
C GLN A 284 -18.13 8.65 -10.81
N GLY A 285 -17.04 8.67 -11.58
CA GLY A 285 -17.06 8.58 -13.03
C GLY A 285 -17.05 7.15 -13.59
N ASN A 286 -16.65 6.17 -12.77
CA ASN A 286 -16.41 4.79 -13.22
C ASN A 286 -17.17 3.77 -12.35
N MET A 287 -16.47 3.19 -11.36
CA MET A 287 -17.00 2.11 -10.54
C MET A 287 -16.37 2.10 -9.16
N SER A 288 -16.97 1.35 -8.22
CA SER A 288 -16.36 1.14 -6.91
C SER A 288 -15.10 0.27 -7.01
N LEU A 289 -14.16 0.41 -6.04
CA LEU A 289 -12.99 -0.47 -5.96
C LEU A 289 -13.40 -1.95 -5.78
N SER A 290 -14.48 -2.23 -5.06
CA SER A 290 -14.98 -3.59 -4.90
C SER A 290 -15.52 -4.18 -6.21
N THR A 291 -16.08 -3.38 -7.09
CA THR A 291 -16.49 -3.78 -8.44
C THR A 291 -15.26 -4.04 -9.31
N LEU A 292 -14.30 -3.13 -9.29
CA LEU A 292 -13.03 -3.27 -10.00
C LEU A 292 -12.36 -4.63 -9.73
N LEU A 293 -12.23 -5.01 -8.46
CA LEU A 293 -11.58 -6.28 -8.06
C LEU A 293 -12.27 -7.54 -8.59
N ARG A 294 -13.53 -7.45 -9.01
CA ARG A 294 -14.36 -8.56 -9.49
C ARG A 294 -14.49 -8.66 -11.00
N LEU A 295 -13.95 -7.70 -11.74
CA LEU A 295 -13.99 -7.69 -13.20
C LEU A 295 -13.30 -8.92 -13.81
N PRO A 296 -13.62 -9.29 -15.06
CA PRO A 296 -12.80 -10.18 -15.88
C PRO A 296 -11.34 -9.69 -15.93
N ASP A 297 -10.37 -10.58 -16.23
CA ASP A 297 -8.94 -10.23 -16.15
C ASP A 297 -8.59 -9.06 -17.05
N ASP A 298 -8.92 -9.14 -18.34
CA ASP A 298 -8.58 -8.11 -19.34
C ASP A 298 -9.18 -6.73 -18.98
N GLU A 299 -10.41 -6.74 -18.45
CA GLU A 299 -11.09 -5.51 -18.05
C GLU A 299 -10.53 -4.96 -16.74
N PHE A 300 -10.18 -5.83 -15.79
CA PHE A 300 -9.49 -5.44 -14.56
C PHE A 300 -8.16 -4.76 -14.87
N GLU A 301 -7.31 -5.37 -15.70
CA GLU A 301 -6.00 -4.81 -16.07
C GLU A 301 -6.14 -3.43 -16.73
N LYS A 302 -7.10 -3.29 -17.65
CA LYS A 302 -7.40 -2.02 -18.31
C LYS A 302 -7.82 -0.94 -17.29
N GLN A 303 -8.81 -1.24 -16.46
CA GLN A 303 -9.35 -0.29 -15.49
C GLN A 303 -8.35 0.02 -14.37
N GLN A 304 -7.54 -0.96 -13.96
CA GLN A 304 -6.44 -0.74 -13.02
C GLN A 304 -5.38 0.21 -13.59
N ALA A 305 -4.98 0.01 -14.85
CA ALA A 305 -3.99 0.88 -15.49
C ALA A 305 -4.51 2.32 -15.62
N GLU A 306 -5.77 2.50 -15.96
CA GLU A 306 -6.44 3.81 -16.04
C GLU A 306 -6.45 4.50 -14.67
N LEU A 307 -6.88 3.79 -13.62
CA LEU A 307 -6.87 4.29 -12.24
C LEU A 307 -5.47 4.71 -11.79
N LEU A 308 -4.48 3.84 -11.98
CA LEU A 308 -3.10 4.11 -11.56
C LEU A 308 -2.49 5.29 -12.31
N GLY A 309 -2.73 5.41 -13.62
CA GLY A 309 -2.27 6.54 -14.42
C GLY A 309 -2.88 7.87 -13.97
N MET A 310 -4.17 7.87 -13.66
CA MET A 310 -4.86 9.04 -13.11
C MET A 310 -4.31 9.42 -11.72
N LEU A 311 -4.10 8.45 -10.83
CA LEU A 311 -3.55 8.69 -9.50
C LEU A 311 -2.11 9.23 -9.59
N GLU A 312 -1.25 8.65 -10.42
CA GLU A 312 0.14 9.10 -10.60
C GLU A 312 0.20 10.55 -11.09
N SER A 313 -0.57 10.86 -12.14
CA SER A 313 -0.65 12.22 -12.70
C SER A 313 -1.20 13.23 -11.69
N GLY A 314 -2.30 12.90 -11.01
CA GLY A 314 -2.93 13.77 -10.02
C GLY A 314 -2.05 14.02 -8.80
N MET A 315 -1.37 12.99 -8.30
CA MET A 315 -0.43 13.13 -7.18
C MET A 315 0.81 13.95 -7.54
N GLN A 316 1.30 13.84 -8.78
CA GLN A 316 2.41 14.67 -9.26
C GLN A 316 2.00 16.15 -9.39
N ILE A 317 0.80 16.43 -9.91
CA ILE A 317 0.24 17.80 -9.95
C ILE A 317 0.14 18.37 -8.53
N TYR A 318 -0.39 17.60 -7.58
CA TYR A 318 -0.50 18.03 -6.19
C TYR A 318 0.87 18.31 -5.56
N ARG A 319 1.85 17.46 -5.79
CA ARG A 319 3.23 17.68 -5.33
C ARG A 319 3.80 18.99 -5.86
N ASN A 320 3.67 19.26 -7.14
CA ASN A 320 4.16 20.49 -7.76
C ASN A 320 3.47 21.73 -7.15
N TYR A 321 2.14 21.67 -6.99
CA TYR A 321 1.40 22.71 -6.29
C TYR A 321 1.91 22.97 -4.87
N MET A 322 2.17 21.93 -4.08
CA MET A 322 2.69 22.07 -2.71
C MET A 322 4.09 22.72 -2.68
N ILE A 323 4.92 22.46 -3.69
CA ILE A 323 6.26 23.08 -3.83
C ILE A 323 6.11 24.55 -4.25
N GLU A 324 5.34 24.84 -5.28
CA GLU A 324 5.18 26.19 -5.86
C GLU A 324 4.53 27.17 -4.88
N THR A 325 3.61 26.70 -4.07
CA THR A 325 2.91 27.55 -3.06
C THR A 325 3.72 27.73 -1.78
N GLY A 326 4.85 27.01 -1.63
CA GLY A 326 5.60 26.99 -0.37
C GLY A 326 4.84 26.36 0.79
N ALA A 327 3.73 25.65 0.53
CA ALA A 327 2.91 25.01 1.57
C ALA A 327 3.69 23.94 2.37
N MET A 328 4.84 23.52 1.85
CA MET A 328 5.78 22.60 2.48
C MET A 328 6.93 23.30 3.20
N ASP A 329 6.93 24.63 3.31
CA ASP A 329 7.96 25.33 4.08
C ASP A 329 7.77 25.09 5.58
N LEU A 330 8.86 24.68 6.25
CA LEU A 330 8.88 24.40 7.70
C LEU A 330 8.59 25.61 8.58
N LYS A 331 8.62 26.82 8.03
CA LYS A 331 8.38 28.06 8.78
C LYS A 331 6.90 28.41 8.95
N GLY A 332 6.02 27.79 8.17
CA GLY A 332 4.57 28.00 8.25
C GLY A 332 3.82 26.81 8.83
N ASP A 333 2.72 27.06 9.53
CA ASP A 333 1.74 25.99 9.75
C ASP A 333 1.23 25.56 8.37
N ILE A 334 1.38 24.25 8.06
CA ILE A 334 0.76 23.69 6.86
C ILE A 334 -0.74 23.98 7.02
N VAL A 335 -1.24 24.91 6.24
CA VAL A 335 -2.68 25.20 6.18
C VAL A 335 -3.31 24.00 5.46
N ILE A 336 -3.72 23.01 6.24
CA ILE A 336 -4.64 21.97 5.79
C ILE A 336 -6.03 22.59 5.71
N GLY A 337 -6.14 23.66 4.95
CA GLY A 337 -7.41 24.22 4.53
C GLY A 337 -7.80 23.49 3.25
N GLY A 338 -8.96 22.85 3.25
CA GLY A 338 -9.45 21.97 2.20
C GLY A 338 -8.90 22.30 0.80
N LEU A 339 -8.66 21.28 0.02
CA LEU A 339 -8.15 21.36 -1.35
C LEU A 339 -8.60 22.65 -2.00
N ASP A 340 -7.65 23.57 -2.19
CA ASP A 340 -7.95 24.87 -2.80
C ASP A 340 -8.77 24.63 -4.08
N ARG A 341 -9.76 25.47 -4.34
CA ARG A 341 -10.58 25.41 -5.56
C ARG A 341 -9.71 25.26 -6.81
N ARG A 342 -8.51 25.88 -6.81
CA ARG A 342 -7.54 25.76 -7.90
C ARG A 342 -7.05 24.35 -8.14
N PHE A 343 -6.84 23.53 -7.10
CA PHE A 343 -6.44 22.13 -7.27
C PHE A 343 -7.58 21.31 -7.88
N LYS A 344 -8.82 21.55 -7.45
CA LYS A 344 -10.02 20.95 -8.05
C LYS A 344 -10.19 21.36 -9.51
N ASP A 345 -9.90 22.62 -9.84
CA ASP A 345 -9.95 23.11 -11.23
C ASP A 345 -8.83 22.50 -12.09
N LEU A 346 -7.65 22.27 -11.54
CA LEU A 346 -6.52 21.64 -12.24
C LEU A 346 -6.73 20.14 -12.44
N THR A 347 -7.23 19.42 -11.44
CA THR A 347 -7.55 17.98 -11.57
C THR A 347 -8.78 17.75 -12.46
N GLY A 348 -9.78 18.63 -12.41
CA GLY A 348 -10.94 18.61 -13.32
C GLY A 348 -10.59 18.89 -14.78
N ARG A 349 -9.48 19.61 -15.06
CA ARG A 349 -8.96 19.83 -16.42
C ARG A 349 -8.07 18.71 -16.93
N ALA A 350 -7.48 17.91 -16.03
CA ALA A 350 -6.60 16.79 -16.39
C ALA A 350 -7.38 15.47 -16.62
N ILE A 351 -8.66 15.42 -16.26
CA ILE A 351 -9.50 14.22 -16.34
C ILE A 351 -10.46 14.29 -17.55
N ASN A 352 -10.56 15.43 -18.25
CA ASN A 352 -11.24 15.59 -19.53
C ASN A 352 -10.24 15.67 -20.67
#